data_d67d05c73a91a610d2ab3ffff72aa66e
#
_entry.id   d67d05c73a91a610d2ab3ffff72aa66e
#
_cell.length_a   1.000
_cell.length_b   1.000
_cell.length_c   1.000
_cell.angle_alpha   90.00
_cell.angle_beta   90.00
_cell.angle_gamma   90.00
#
_symmetry.space_group_name_H-M   'P 1'
#
loop_
_entity.id
_entity.type
_entity.pdbx_description
1 polymer ?
#
loop_
_entity_poly.entity_id
_entity_poly.type
_entity_poly.pdbx_seq_one_letter_code
_entity_poly.pdbx_strand_id
1 'polypeptide(L)'
;MQSNPHKLTVIDGETLMDKRLPPTKFCVDTLLPQGLCILGGSPKVGKSWLVLDLCVHVAQGTPLWGLDVTRGEVLYLCLEDSERRIQERLNTVTDNVPEGLYFATGCTSIESGVCDWLRDFKRQHPEVSLIAIDTFQLIRTPTPEVSYGGDYAELRVLKELADELGICLLLVHHLRKMNDRDPVNKLSGSTGISGAVDAIFVLDKNERIERFATLYASGRDIRDQKIQLELDKDTCVWNLISDSLTMPETMLPDEMAYVFGFVWRSKNNEFVGTNTELAQHVSSALGKEVNPKGLKQMMNRYRYQLEDLGVFFESKRSNGQKYVVVRYVPPADGASSASSDSDYSALTDSVPFVPCVPAQDVG
;
A
#
# COMPACT_ATOMS: atom_id res chain seq x y z
N MET A 1 -16.94 39.39 7.17
CA MET A 1 -15.61 39.97 7.02
C MET A 1 -15.01 39.33 5.76
N GLN A 2 -14.83 40.12 4.70
CA GLN A 2 -14.17 39.63 3.48
C GLN A 2 -12.69 39.38 3.81
N SER A 3 -12.22 38.15 3.72
CA SER A 3 -10.80 37.82 3.86
C SER A 3 -10.05 38.45 2.69
N ASN A 4 -9.06 39.29 3.00
CA ASN A 4 -8.16 39.84 1.98
C ASN A 4 -7.33 38.68 1.39
N PRO A 5 -7.46 38.31 0.11
CA PRO A 5 -6.82 37.13 -0.48
C PRO A 5 -5.30 37.23 -0.61
N HIS A 6 -4.68 38.34 -0.21
CA HIS A 6 -3.24 38.57 -0.28
C HIS A 6 -2.51 38.61 1.09
N LYS A 7 -3.20 38.26 2.18
CA LYS A 7 -2.55 38.30 3.49
C LYS A 7 -1.92 36.93 3.78
N LEU A 8 -0.58 36.88 3.84
CA LEU A 8 0.15 35.71 4.31
C LEU A 8 -0.26 35.39 5.76
N THR A 9 -0.73 34.18 6.01
CA THR A 9 -1.02 33.70 7.37
C THR A 9 0.27 33.12 7.94
N VAL A 10 0.79 33.73 9.01
CA VAL A 10 2.05 33.33 9.65
C VAL A 10 1.77 32.96 11.10
N ILE A 11 2.35 31.86 11.54
CA ILE A 11 2.42 31.45 12.94
C ILE A 11 3.89 31.19 13.28
N ASP A 12 4.36 31.66 14.42
CA ASP A 12 5.71 31.35 14.90
C ASP A 12 5.79 29.93 15.47
N GLY A 13 7.01 29.39 15.53
CA GLY A 13 7.22 28.00 15.93
C GLY A 13 6.82 27.69 17.37
N GLU A 14 7.02 28.61 18.30
CA GLU A 14 6.66 28.44 19.71
C GLU A 14 5.13 28.35 19.86
N THR A 15 4.40 29.31 19.27
CA THR A 15 2.94 29.30 19.25
C THR A 15 2.39 28.03 18.58
N LEU A 16 3.03 27.53 17.50
CA LEU A 16 2.62 26.31 16.82
C LEU A 16 2.80 25.08 17.70
N MET A 17 3.92 24.98 18.43
CA MET A 17 4.21 23.87 19.34
C MET A 17 3.22 23.79 20.51
N ASP A 18 2.77 24.92 21.02
CA ASP A 18 1.81 24.99 22.13
C ASP A 18 0.37 24.78 21.67
N LYS A 19 0.10 24.78 20.36
CA LYS A 19 -1.24 24.63 19.81
C LYS A 19 -1.71 23.18 19.91
N ARG A 20 -2.84 22.97 20.59
CA ARG A 20 -3.49 21.67 20.60
C ARG A 20 -4.22 21.44 19.27
N LEU A 21 -3.60 20.70 18.37
CA LEU A 21 -4.20 20.30 17.12
C LEU A 21 -4.82 18.89 17.27
N PRO A 22 -6.00 18.63 16.66
CA PRO A 22 -6.54 17.28 16.67
C PRO A 22 -5.62 16.33 15.89
N PRO A 23 -5.55 15.04 16.27
CA PRO A 23 -4.79 14.06 15.50
C PRO A 23 -5.42 13.85 14.13
N THR A 24 -4.63 13.34 13.18
CA THR A 24 -5.12 12.89 11.87
C THR A 24 -6.21 11.85 12.08
N LYS A 25 -7.35 12.03 11.42
CA LYS A 25 -8.44 11.06 11.44
C LYS A 25 -8.25 10.02 10.35
N PHE A 26 -8.67 8.79 10.63
CA PHE A 26 -8.61 7.67 9.69
C PHE A 26 -9.99 7.04 9.53
N CYS A 27 -10.34 6.65 8.31
CA CYS A 27 -11.45 5.73 8.05
C CYS A 27 -11.05 4.30 8.40
N VAL A 28 -9.83 3.89 7.99
CA VAL A 28 -9.17 2.64 8.41
C VAL A 28 -7.86 3.05 9.06
N ASP A 29 -7.69 2.71 10.33
CA ASP A 29 -6.54 3.15 11.12
C ASP A 29 -5.22 2.78 10.44
N THR A 30 -4.24 3.69 10.49
CA THR A 30 -2.91 3.55 9.88
C THR A 30 -2.86 3.33 8.36
N LEU A 31 -4.02 3.13 7.70
CA LEU A 31 -4.11 2.83 6.27
C LEU A 31 -4.83 3.92 5.47
N LEU A 32 -6.07 4.27 5.81
CA LEU A 32 -6.88 5.21 5.01
C LEU A 32 -7.15 6.50 5.77
N PRO A 33 -6.30 7.53 5.60
CA PRO A 33 -6.43 8.81 6.30
C PRO A 33 -7.54 9.68 5.71
N GLN A 34 -8.01 10.65 6.49
CA GLN A 34 -8.76 11.80 5.99
C GLN A 34 -7.92 12.59 4.97
N GLY A 35 -8.55 13.19 3.97
CA GLY A 35 -7.90 13.94 2.90
C GLY A 35 -8.12 13.29 1.53
N LEU A 36 -7.31 13.66 0.55
CA LEU A 36 -7.40 13.13 -0.81
C LEU A 36 -6.52 11.90 -0.97
N CYS A 37 -7.14 10.76 -1.25
CA CYS A 37 -6.48 9.48 -1.49
C CYS A 37 -6.71 9.00 -2.93
N ILE A 38 -5.75 8.27 -3.49
CA ILE A 38 -5.89 7.70 -4.83
C ILE A 38 -5.54 6.21 -4.84
N LEU A 39 -6.41 5.39 -5.46
CA LEU A 39 -6.18 3.96 -5.69
C LEU A 39 -5.94 3.71 -7.17
N GLY A 40 -4.70 3.42 -7.53
CA GLY A 40 -4.29 3.03 -8.88
C GLY A 40 -4.26 1.53 -9.08
N GLY A 41 -4.33 1.11 -10.34
CA GLY A 41 -4.15 -0.29 -10.72
C GLY A 41 -4.56 -0.53 -12.16
N SER A 42 -4.03 -1.60 -12.76
CA SER A 42 -4.38 -2.00 -14.12
C SER A 42 -5.90 -2.25 -14.27
N PRO A 43 -6.48 -2.09 -15.46
CA PRO A 43 -7.87 -2.47 -15.69
C PRO A 43 -8.13 -3.93 -15.31
N LYS A 44 -9.27 -4.19 -14.63
CA LYS A 44 -9.72 -5.52 -14.21
C LYS A 44 -8.83 -6.20 -13.15
N VAL A 45 -8.00 -5.44 -12.42
CA VAL A 45 -7.17 -5.99 -11.32
C VAL A 45 -7.98 -6.27 -10.05
N GLY A 46 -9.20 -5.74 -9.92
CA GLY A 46 -10.08 -5.92 -8.76
C GLY A 46 -10.24 -4.69 -7.86
N LYS A 47 -9.88 -3.48 -8.34
CA LYS A 47 -10.01 -2.21 -7.58
C LYS A 47 -11.43 -1.95 -7.08
N SER A 48 -12.43 -2.08 -7.96
CA SER A 48 -13.83 -1.81 -7.59
C SER A 48 -14.38 -2.78 -6.54
N TRP A 49 -13.89 -4.03 -6.51
CA TRP A 49 -14.19 -4.98 -5.44
C TRP A 49 -13.57 -4.55 -4.11
N LEU A 50 -12.30 -4.14 -4.14
CA LEU A 50 -11.60 -3.62 -2.97
C LEU A 50 -12.28 -2.38 -2.40
N VAL A 51 -12.69 -1.44 -3.27
CA VAL A 51 -13.37 -0.21 -2.84
C VAL A 51 -14.75 -0.51 -2.28
N LEU A 52 -15.51 -1.42 -2.89
CA LEU A 52 -16.85 -1.79 -2.39
C LEU A 52 -16.75 -2.44 -1.00
N ASP A 53 -15.84 -3.38 -0.80
CA ASP A 53 -15.59 -4.04 0.47
C ASP A 53 -15.15 -3.03 1.55
N LEU A 54 -14.21 -2.15 1.22
CA LEU A 54 -13.80 -1.04 2.08
C LEU A 54 -14.98 -0.14 2.48
N CYS A 55 -15.85 0.21 1.54
CA CYS A 55 -17.05 1.02 1.81
C CYS A 55 -18.02 0.31 2.76
N VAL A 56 -18.20 -0.99 2.61
CA VAL A 56 -19.02 -1.82 3.52
C VAL A 56 -18.42 -1.80 4.93
N HIS A 57 -17.11 -2.04 5.06
CA HIS A 57 -16.43 -2.02 6.36
C HIS A 57 -16.53 -0.67 7.06
N VAL A 58 -16.35 0.44 6.35
CA VAL A 58 -16.48 1.80 6.92
C VAL A 58 -17.92 2.07 7.36
N ALA A 59 -18.92 1.71 6.57
CA ALA A 59 -20.32 1.92 6.92
C ALA A 59 -20.76 1.04 8.10
N GLN A 60 -20.21 -0.17 8.24
CA GLN A 60 -20.47 -1.08 9.37
C GLN A 60 -19.67 -0.70 10.62
N GLY A 61 -18.47 -0.14 10.48
CA GLY A 61 -17.49 0.02 11.55
C GLY A 61 -16.85 -1.31 11.95
N THR A 62 -16.70 -2.24 11.01
CA THR A 62 -16.09 -3.56 11.23
C THR A 62 -14.62 -3.53 10.82
N PRO A 63 -13.71 -4.20 11.56
CA PRO A 63 -12.28 -4.20 11.22
C PRO A 63 -12.01 -4.69 9.80
N LEU A 64 -11.10 -4.03 9.08
CA LEU A 64 -10.58 -4.45 7.79
C LEU A 64 -9.15 -4.97 7.96
N TRP A 65 -8.91 -6.23 7.61
CA TRP A 65 -7.59 -6.89 7.74
C TRP A 65 -6.98 -6.80 9.15
N GLY A 66 -7.83 -6.76 10.19
CA GLY A 66 -7.41 -6.60 11.58
C GLY A 66 -7.12 -5.15 11.99
N LEU A 67 -7.24 -4.19 11.08
CA LEU A 67 -7.13 -2.76 11.39
C LEU A 67 -8.48 -2.21 11.87
N ASP A 68 -8.45 -1.34 12.86
CA ASP A 68 -9.65 -0.68 13.36
C ASP A 68 -10.25 0.25 12.32
N VAL A 69 -11.58 0.26 12.23
CA VAL A 69 -12.33 1.07 11.28
C VAL A 69 -13.24 2.04 12.03
N THR A 70 -13.10 3.31 11.73
CA THR A 70 -14.01 4.34 12.26
C THR A 70 -15.31 4.29 11.46
N ARG A 71 -16.43 3.94 12.15
CA ARG A 71 -17.74 3.92 11.51
C ARG A 71 -18.13 5.31 11.04
N GLY A 72 -18.67 5.40 9.81
CA GLY A 72 -19.24 6.63 9.25
C GLY A 72 -20.10 6.32 8.04
N GLU A 73 -20.93 7.27 7.62
CA GLU A 73 -21.66 7.14 6.37
C GLU A 73 -20.71 7.21 5.18
N VAL A 74 -21.06 6.52 4.10
CA VAL A 74 -20.24 6.36 2.90
C VAL A 74 -21.04 6.69 1.66
N LEU A 75 -20.46 7.47 0.75
CA LEU A 75 -20.97 7.66 -0.60
C LEU A 75 -20.01 7.04 -1.61
N TYR A 76 -20.49 6.09 -2.41
CA TYR A 76 -19.74 5.48 -3.49
C TYR A 76 -20.32 5.86 -4.87
N LEU A 77 -19.58 6.69 -5.62
CA LEU A 77 -19.89 7.03 -7.00
C LEU A 77 -19.36 5.92 -7.92
N CYS A 78 -20.25 5.02 -8.36
CA CYS A 78 -19.96 3.89 -9.26
C CYS A 78 -20.26 4.30 -10.71
N LEU A 79 -19.42 5.15 -11.29
CA LEU A 79 -19.73 5.83 -12.56
C LEU A 79 -19.59 4.95 -13.81
N GLU A 80 -18.91 3.81 -13.70
CA GLU A 80 -18.78 2.81 -14.78
C GLU A 80 -19.81 1.68 -14.67
N ASP A 81 -20.59 1.64 -13.60
CA ASP A 81 -21.49 0.52 -13.30
C ASP A 81 -22.97 0.94 -13.37
N SER A 82 -23.83 -0.02 -13.73
CA SER A 82 -25.28 0.11 -13.60
C SER A 82 -25.73 -0.29 -12.19
N GLU A 83 -26.88 0.21 -11.73
CA GLU A 83 -27.52 -0.19 -10.46
C GLU A 83 -27.61 -1.70 -10.31
N ARG A 84 -27.99 -2.42 -11.37
CA ARG A 84 -28.03 -3.90 -11.37
C ARG A 84 -26.68 -4.51 -11.05
N ARG A 85 -25.58 -4.00 -11.64
CA ARG A 85 -24.24 -4.53 -11.38
C ARG A 85 -23.77 -4.20 -9.98
N ILE A 86 -24.10 -3.03 -9.45
CA ILE A 86 -23.80 -2.65 -8.06
C ILE A 86 -24.53 -3.59 -7.10
N GLN A 87 -25.84 -3.87 -7.35
CA GLN A 87 -26.62 -4.79 -6.56
C GLN A 87 -26.05 -6.21 -6.58
N GLU A 88 -25.68 -6.73 -7.76
CA GLU A 88 -25.06 -8.06 -7.91
C GLU A 88 -23.74 -8.14 -7.12
N ARG A 89 -22.90 -7.09 -7.20
CA ARG A 89 -21.64 -7.04 -6.46
C ARG A 89 -21.85 -6.93 -4.96
N LEU A 90 -22.79 -6.11 -4.53
CA LEU A 90 -23.10 -5.92 -3.11
C LEU A 90 -23.57 -7.23 -2.48
N ASN A 91 -24.47 -7.97 -3.16
CA ASN A 91 -24.91 -9.30 -2.74
C ASN A 91 -23.78 -10.34 -2.70
N THR A 92 -22.70 -10.12 -3.47
CA THR A 92 -21.53 -11.01 -3.46
C THR A 92 -20.61 -10.71 -2.27
N VAL A 93 -20.44 -9.42 -1.92
CA VAL A 93 -19.50 -8.97 -0.86
C VAL A 93 -20.11 -9.12 0.53
N THR A 94 -21.42 -8.92 0.69
CA THR A 94 -22.03 -8.93 2.02
C THR A 94 -23.48 -9.45 1.98
N ASP A 95 -23.84 -10.23 3.02
CA ASP A 95 -25.23 -10.65 3.28
C ASP A 95 -26.02 -9.58 4.06
N ASN A 96 -25.33 -8.61 4.66
CA ASN A 96 -25.94 -7.57 5.50
C ASN A 96 -25.48 -6.18 5.06
N VAL A 97 -26.31 -5.52 4.26
CA VAL A 97 -26.04 -4.16 3.77
C VAL A 97 -26.17 -3.15 4.92
N PRO A 98 -25.12 -2.39 5.25
CA PRO A 98 -25.19 -1.42 6.34
C PRO A 98 -26.06 -0.22 5.98
N GLU A 99 -26.70 0.36 7.01
CA GLU A 99 -27.27 1.71 6.91
C GLU A 99 -26.15 2.74 6.67
N GLY A 100 -26.45 3.82 5.95
CA GLY A 100 -25.47 4.87 5.67
C GLY A 100 -24.50 4.56 4.53
N LEU A 101 -24.73 3.52 3.74
CA LEU A 101 -24.01 3.22 2.50
C LEU A 101 -24.85 3.66 1.29
N TYR A 102 -24.39 4.70 0.61
CA TYR A 102 -25.08 5.34 -0.51
C TYR A 102 -24.32 5.14 -1.82
N PHE A 103 -25.05 4.99 -2.92
CA PHE A 103 -24.49 4.80 -4.26
C PHE A 103 -25.02 5.87 -5.23
N ALA A 104 -24.13 6.31 -6.15
CA ALA A 104 -24.50 7.15 -7.28
C ALA A 104 -23.91 6.55 -8.57
N THR A 105 -24.74 6.45 -9.63
CA THR A 105 -24.33 5.92 -10.95
C THR A 105 -24.08 7.01 -11.97
N GLY A 106 -24.21 8.26 -11.60
CA GLY A 106 -23.96 9.41 -12.46
C GLY A 106 -23.63 10.65 -11.66
N CYS A 107 -22.81 11.52 -12.23
CA CYS A 107 -22.48 12.83 -11.68
C CYS A 107 -22.07 13.78 -12.80
N THR A 108 -21.87 15.03 -12.45
CA THR A 108 -21.29 16.05 -13.33
C THR A 108 -19.75 16.04 -13.23
N SER A 109 -19.07 16.78 -14.12
CA SER A 109 -17.62 16.98 -14.02
C SER A 109 -17.24 17.98 -12.93
N ILE A 110 -15.93 18.06 -12.62
CA ILE A 110 -15.39 19.04 -11.67
C ILE A 110 -15.78 20.47 -12.07
N GLU A 111 -15.65 20.81 -13.35
CA GLU A 111 -16.04 22.12 -13.87
C GLU A 111 -17.55 22.35 -13.83
N SER A 112 -18.36 21.29 -13.96
CA SER A 112 -19.82 21.36 -14.03
C SER A 112 -20.49 21.24 -12.65
N GLY A 113 -19.73 21.26 -11.55
CA GLY A 113 -20.27 21.42 -10.19
C GLY A 113 -20.35 20.17 -9.33
N VAL A 114 -19.61 19.08 -9.64
CA VAL A 114 -19.56 17.89 -8.74
C VAL A 114 -19.15 18.28 -7.32
N CYS A 115 -18.24 19.24 -7.16
CA CYS A 115 -17.82 19.70 -5.83
C CYS A 115 -18.96 20.30 -5.01
N ASP A 116 -19.84 21.09 -5.64
CA ASP A 116 -20.99 21.67 -4.96
C ASP A 116 -22.02 20.60 -4.60
N TRP A 117 -22.22 19.64 -5.49
CA TRP A 117 -23.07 18.49 -5.23
C TRP A 117 -22.56 17.66 -4.03
N LEU A 118 -21.26 17.43 -3.93
CA LEU A 118 -20.65 16.72 -2.79
C LEU A 118 -20.76 17.52 -1.48
N ARG A 119 -20.64 18.85 -1.53
CA ARG A 119 -20.91 19.73 -0.37
C ARG A 119 -22.36 19.61 0.09
N ASP A 120 -23.30 19.62 -0.85
CA ASP A 120 -24.72 19.50 -0.56
C ASP A 120 -25.04 18.13 0.04
N PHE A 121 -24.45 17.06 -0.49
CA PHE A 121 -24.60 15.73 0.07
C PHE A 121 -24.06 15.66 1.50
N LYS A 122 -22.85 16.17 1.76
CA LYS A 122 -22.26 16.21 3.11
C LYS A 122 -23.10 17.03 4.09
N ARG A 123 -23.75 18.10 3.65
CA ARG A 123 -24.67 18.86 4.50
C ARG A 123 -25.93 18.06 4.88
N GLN A 124 -26.44 17.24 3.99
CA GLN A 124 -27.59 16.35 4.24
C GLN A 124 -27.21 15.12 5.06
N HIS A 125 -25.97 14.67 4.93
CA HIS A 125 -25.38 13.49 5.57
C HIS A 125 -24.13 13.88 6.37
N PRO A 126 -24.27 14.51 7.55
CA PRO A 126 -23.14 15.02 8.33
C PRO A 126 -22.14 13.95 8.76
N GLU A 127 -22.59 12.70 8.92
CA GLU A 127 -21.77 11.57 9.35
C GLU A 127 -20.95 10.93 8.21
N VAL A 128 -21.04 11.45 6.98
CA VAL A 128 -20.19 10.95 5.86
C VAL A 128 -18.72 11.16 6.18
N SER A 129 -17.98 10.07 6.25
CA SER A 129 -16.54 10.04 6.48
C SER A 129 -15.72 9.64 5.25
N LEU A 130 -16.33 8.86 4.34
CA LEU A 130 -15.72 8.38 3.11
C LEU A 130 -16.58 8.70 1.90
N ILE A 131 -15.97 9.31 0.89
CA ILE A 131 -16.52 9.40 -0.47
C ILE A 131 -15.56 8.71 -1.43
N ALA A 132 -16.02 7.65 -2.10
CA ALA A 132 -15.26 6.95 -3.12
C ALA A 132 -15.77 7.30 -4.51
N ILE A 133 -14.87 7.49 -5.49
CA ILE A 133 -15.21 7.83 -6.88
C ILE A 133 -14.52 6.83 -7.82
N ASP A 134 -15.30 5.98 -8.47
CA ASP A 134 -14.85 4.97 -9.44
C ASP A 134 -15.52 5.24 -10.79
N THR A 135 -14.85 5.91 -11.70
CA THR A 135 -13.42 6.25 -11.75
C THR A 135 -13.23 7.78 -11.87
N PHE A 136 -12.10 8.26 -11.36
CA PHE A 136 -11.70 9.67 -11.43
C PHE A 136 -11.79 10.23 -12.84
N GLN A 137 -11.48 9.43 -13.86
CA GLN A 137 -11.51 9.86 -15.27
C GLN A 137 -12.88 10.40 -15.70
N LEU A 138 -13.98 9.93 -15.11
CA LEU A 138 -15.35 10.32 -15.52
C LEU A 138 -15.82 11.65 -14.92
N ILE A 139 -15.15 12.13 -13.87
CA ILE A 139 -15.45 13.46 -13.29
C ILE A 139 -14.50 14.54 -13.78
N ARG A 140 -13.49 14.18 -14.56
CA ARG A 140 -12.52 15.14 -15.11
C ARG A 140 -13.16 16.06 -16.15
N THR A 141 -12.64 17.26 -16.23
CA THR A 141 -13.00 18.21 -17.28
C THR A 141 -12.49 17.69 -18.63
N PRO A 142 -13.33 17.57 -19.65
CA PRO A 142 -12.89 17.19 -20.98
C PRO A 142 -11.94 18.24 -21.56
N THR A 143 -10.64 17.97 -21.58
CA THR A 143 -9.65 18.84 -22.23
C THR A 143 -9.03 18.15 -23.43
N PRO A 144 -8.74 18.87 -24.55
CA PRO A 144 -8.12 18.28 -25.73
C PRO A 144 -6.70 17.79 -25.51
N GLU A 145 -6.00 18.34 -24.53
CA GLU A 145 -4.63 17.98 -24.17
C GLU A 145 -4.54 17.52 -22.72
N VAL A 146 -3.99 16.30 -22.51
CA VAL A 146 -3.59 15.82 -21.19
C VAL A 146 -2.31 16.56 -20.84
N SER A 147 -2.43 17.66 -20.09
CA SER A 147 -1.27 18.43 -19.62
C SER A 147 -1.01 18.16 -18.14
N TYR A 148 0.26 18.13 -17.77
CA TYR A 148 0.74 18.03 -16.38
C TYR A 148 0.06 19.06 -15.45
N GLY A 149 -0.13 20.30 -15.94
CA GLY A 149 -0.77 21.37 -15.15
C GLY A 149 -2.26 21.16 -14.92
N GLY A 150 -2.96 20.52 -15.87
CA GLY A 150 -4.40 20.23 -15.74
C GLY A 150 -4.69 19.16 -14.69
N ASP A 151 -3.92 18.06 -14.70
CA ASP A 151 -4.07 16.97 -13.72
C ASP A 151 -3.85 17.48 -12.27
N TYR A 152 -2.84 18.30 -12.07
CA TYR A 152 -2.53 18.89 -10.77
C TYR A 152 -3.61 19.88 -10.30
N ALA A 153 -4.15 20.69 -11.19
CA ALA A 153 -5.18 21.67 -10.83
C ALA A 153 -6.49 21.01 -10.38
N GLU A 154 -6.93 19.96 -11.10
CA GLU A 154 -8.15 19.21 -10.75
C GLU A 154 -7.99 18.49 -9.40
N LEU A 155 -6.85 17.84 -9.17
CA LEU A 155 -6.57 17.17 -7.88
C LEU A 155 -6.47 18.17 -6.73
N ARG A 156 -5.94 19.37 -6.97
CA ARG A 156 -5.90 20.42 -5.96
C ARG A 156 -7.30 20.86 -5.52
N VAL A 157 -8.22 21.03 -6.47
CA VAL A 157 -9.63 21.35 -6.15
C VAL A 157 -10.28 20.26 -5.30
N LEU A 158 -10.04 18.99 -5.65
CA LEU A 158 -10.56 17.84 -4.88
C LEU A 158 -9.90 17.72 -3.51
N LYS A 159 -8.61 18.06 -3.40
CA LYS A 159 -7.89 18.10 -2.11
C LYS A 159 -8.48 19.18 -1.19
N GLU A 160 -8.67 20.40 -1.72
CA GLU A 160 -9.28 21.50 -0.98
C GLU A 160 -10.69 21.12 -0.50
N LEU A 161 -11.47 20.42 -1.34
CA LEU A 161 -12.79 19.91 -0.98
C LEU A 161 -12.72 18.85 0.13
N ALA A 162 -11.83 17.88 0.03
CA ALA A 162 -11.67 16.83 1.05
C ALA A 162 -11.31 17.43 2.43
N ASP A 163 -10.40 18.42 2.43
CA ASP A 163 -10.01 19.15 3.64
C ASP A 163 -11.15 19.99 4.21
N GLU A 164 -11.89 20.72 3.36
CA GLU A 164 -13.06 21.52 3.73
C GLU A 164 -14.13 20.66 4.39
N LEU A 165 -14.45 19.51 3.80
CA LEU A 165 -15.49 18.61 4.28
C LEU A 165 -15.06 17.72 5.44
N GLY A 166 -13.77 17.63 5.70
CA GLY A 166 -13.21 16.77 6.75
C GLY A 166 -13.47 15.28 6.52
N ILE A 167 -13.33 14.82 5.26
CA ILE A 167 -13.59 13.45 4.82
C ILE A 167 -12.36 12.80 4.18
N CYS A 168 -12.38 11.48 4.04
CA CYS A 168 -11.54 10.78 3.07
C CYS A 168 -12.23 10.82 1.69
N LEU A 169 -11.57 11.38 0.70
CA LEU A 169 -11.99 11.35 -0.71
C LEU A 169 -11.08 10.38 -1.45
N LEU A 170 -11.59 9.18 -1.77
CA LEU A 170 -10.84 8.11 -2.44
C LEU A 170 -11.14 8.09 -3.93
N LEU A 171 -10.15 8.39 -4.75
CA LEU A 171 -10.26 8.36 -6.21
C LEU A 171 -9.72 7.04 -6.76
N VAL A 172 -10.51 6.35 -7.58
CA VAL A 172 -10.02 5.19 -8.34
C VAL A 172 -9.48 5.67 -9.70
N HIS A 173 -8.26 5.24 -10.03
CA HIS A 173 -7.58 5.64 -11.27
C HIS A 173 -6.96 4.44 -11.99
N HIS A 174 -6.93 4.50 -13.33
CA HIS A 174 -6.28 3.49 -14.15
C HIS A 174 -4.80 3.81 -14.36
N LEU A 175 -3.93 2.86 -14.09
CA LEU A 175 -2.50 2.99 -14.36
C LEU A 175 -2.23 3.00 -15.88
N ARG A 176 -1.32 3.84 -16.33
CA ARG A 176 -0.73 3.74 -17.67
C ARG A 176 0.20 2.52 -17.73
N LYS A 177 0.28 1.87 -18.90
CA LYS A 177 1.25 0.81 -19.16
C LYS A 177 2.65 1.41 -19.26
N MET A 178 3.32 1.59 -18.15
CA MET A 178 4.74 1.96 -18.09
C MET A 178 5.51 0.85 -17.37
N ASN A 179 6.69 0.51 -17.92
CA ASN A 179 7.62 -0.38 -17.25
C ASN A 179 8.42 0.43 -16.23
N ASP A 180 7.86 0.68 -15.05
CA ASP A 180 8.61 1.18 -13.92
C ASP A 180 8.74 0.07 -12.86
N ARG A 181 9.91 0.03 -12.20
CA ARG A 181 10.18 -0.93 -11.11
C ARG A 181 9.43 -0.58 -9.82
N ASP A 182 9.10 0.69 -9.65
CA ASP A 182 8.30 1.17 -8.53
C ASP A 182 6.83 1.30 -8.97
N PRO A 183 5.91 0.50 -8.39
CA PRO A 183 4.49 0.57 -8.73
C PRO A 183 3.84 1.94 -8.49
N VAL A 184 4.33 2.69 -7.49
CA VAL A 184 3.84 4.06 -7.19
C VAL A 184 4.16 5.01 -8.34
N ASN A 185 5.31 4.86 -8.98
CA ASN A 185 5.69 5.64 -10.17
C ASN A 185 4.81 5.33 -11.39
N LYS A 186 4.20 4.14 -11.48
CA LYS A 186 3.24 3.80 -12.56
C LYS A 186 1.97 4.65 -12.49
N LEU A 187 1.60 5.14 -11.32
CA LEU A 187 0.49 6.06 -11.10
C LEU A 187 0.83 7.46 -11.56
N SER A 188 2.06 7.83 -11.35
CA SER A 188 2.58 9.16 -11.60
C SER A 188 3.12 9.34 -13.01
N GLY A 189 2.57 8.77 -14.05
CA GLY A 189 2.93 9.13 -15.44
C GLY A 189 3.00 10.64 -15.68
N SER A 190 2.61 11.42 -14.68
CA SER A 190 3.01 12.79 -14.37
C SER A 190 3.34 12.88 -12.89
N THR A 191 4.51 13.36 -12.48
CA THR A 191 4.91 13.65 -11.09
C THR A 191 3.92 14.57 -10.35
N GLY A 192 2.89 15.09 -11.03
CA GLY A 192 1.84 15.93 -10.49
C GLY A 192 0.83 15.21 -9.62
N ILE A 193 0.51 13.94 -9.89
CA ILE A 193 -0.49 13.21 -9.11
C ILE A 193 0.02 12.92 -7.70
N SER A 194 1.24 12.40 -7.58
CA SER A 194 1.82 12.04 -6.27
C SER A 194 2.04 13.23 -5.34
N GLY A 195 2.28 14.42 -5.90
CA GLY A 195 2.45 15.64 -5.10
C GLY A 195 1.15 16.27 -4.59
N ALA A 196 0.02 15.95 -5.21
CA ALA A 196 -1.27 16.58 -4.92
C ALA A 196 -2.13 15.80 -3.89
N VAL A 197 -1.85 14.51 -3.67
CA VAL A 197 -2.66 13.63 -2.78
C VAL A 197 -1.97 13.40 -1.44
N ASP A 198 -2.76 12.99 -0.43
CA ASP A 198 -2.26 12.67 0.91
C ASP A 198 -1.80 11.22 1.01
N ALA A 199 -2.48 10.30 0.32
CA ALA A 199 -2.08 8.91 0.25
C ALA A 199 -2.29 8.31 -1.15
N ILE A 200 -1.40 7.40 -1.50
CA ILE A 200 -1.38 6.67 -2.77
C ILE A 200 -1.45 5.19 -2.46
N PHE A 201 -2.36 4.51 -3.14
CA PHE A 201 -2.49 3.07 -3.13
C PHE A 201 -2.33 2.54 -4.55
N VAL A 202 -1.58 1.45 -4.73
CA VAL A 202 -1.45 0.77 -6.02
C VAL A 202 -1.72 -0.70 -5.85
N LEU A 203 -2.82 -1.18 -6.43
CA LEU A 203 -3.14 -2.59 -6.50
C LEU A 203 -2.51 -3.19 -7.76
N ASP A 204 -1.49 -4.03 -7.58
CA ASP A 204 -0.71 -4.64 -8.67
C ASP A 204 -0.81 -6.18 -8.62
N LYS A 205 -0.96 -6.79 -9.80
CA LYS A 205 -0.93 -8.24 -10.01
C LYS A 205 0.14 -8.57 -11.03
N ASN A 206 0.91 -9.61 -10.79
CA ASN A 206 1.89 -10.10 -11.78
C ASN A 206 1.18 -10.61 -13.04
N GLU A 207 0.13 -11.44 -12.87
CA GLU A 207 -0.69 -11.93 -13.97
C GLU A 207 -2.19 -11.73 -13.70
N ARG A 208 -2.99 -11.58 -14.77
CA ARG A 208 -4.45 -11.34 -14.64
C ARG A 208 -5.21 -12.52 -14.04
N ILE A 209 -4.70 -13.73 -14.18
CA ILE A 209 -5.35 -14.97 -13.74
C ILE A 209 -5.04 -15.23 -12.26
N GLU A 210 -4.00 -14.61 -11.72
CA GLU A 210 -3.62 -14.79 -10.32
C GLU A 210 -4.71 -14.25 -9.39
N ARG A 211 -4.94 -14.99 -8.31
CA ARG A 211 -5.80 -14.55 -7.21
C ARG A 211 -5.04 -13.64 -6.22
N PHE A 212 -3.73 -13.62 -6.30
CA PHE A 212 -2.87 -12.81 -5.44
C PHE A 212 -2.61 -11.44 -6.03
N ALA A 213 -2.56 -10.43 -5.18
CA ALA A 213 -2.18 -9.07 -5.52
C ALA A 213 -1.33 -8.47 -4.41
N THR A 214 -0.56 -7.44 -4.76
CA THR A 214 0.11 -6.59 -3.79
C THR A 214 -0.53 -5.21 -3.82
N LEU A 215 -0.96 -4.73 -2.67
CA LEU A 215 -1.35 -3.35 -2.46
C LEU A 215 -0.14 -2.60 -1.89
N TYR A 216 0.38 -1.65 -2.65
CA TYR A 216 1.40 -0.71 -2.19
C TYR A 216 0.69 0.52 -1.65
N ALA A 217 1.06 0.98 -0.45
CA ALA A 217 0.53 2.18 0.16
C ALA A 217 1.67 3.11 0.56
N SER A 218 1.51 4.40 0.30
CA SER A 218 2.46 5.46 0.66
C SER A 218 1.71 6.77 0.86
N GLY A 219 2.10 7.60 1.83
CA GLY A 219 1.41 8.86 2.09
C GLY A 219 2.10 9.75 3.11
N ARG A 220 1.49 10.92 3.36
CA ARG A 220 2.02 11.91 4.30
C ARG A 220 1.81 11.50 5.75
N ASP A 221 0.66 10.86 6.03
CA ASP A 221 0.21 10.47 7.36
C ASP A 221 0.23 8.95 7.58
N ILE A 222 0.65 8.19 6.57
CA ILE A 222 0.79 6.73 6.63
C ILE A 222 2.24 6.33 6.33
N ARG A 223 2.65 5.19 6.88
CA ARG A 223 3.94 4.60 6.55
C ARG A 223 3.89 3.92 5.19
N ASP A 224 5.01 3.88 4.49
CA ASP A 224 5.13 3.05 3.29
C ASP A 224 4.90 1.58 3.67
N GLN A 225 3.95 0.95 2.97
CA GLN A 225 3.56 -0.44 3.24
C GLN A 225 3.40 -1.22 1.95
N LYS A 226 3.62 -2.52 2.09
CA LYS A 226 3.38 -3.53 1.07
C LYS A 226 2.47 -4.59 1.69
N ILE A 227 1.25 -4.66 1.22
CA ILE A 227 0.21 -5.55 1.74
C ILE A 227 -0.05 -6.63 0.69
N GLN A 228 0.15 -7.88 1.05
CA GLN A 228 -0.14 -9.03 0.19
C GLN A 228 -1.57 -9.48 0.40
N LEU A 229 -2.32 -9.59 -0.68
CA LEU A 229 -3.74 -9.87 -0.67
C LEU A 229 -4.07 -11.08 -1.54
N GLU A 230 -5.07 -11.85 -1.12
CA GLU A 230 -5.68 -12.93 -1.89
C GLU A 230 -7.15 -12.61 -2.16
N LEU A 231 -7.55 -12.66 -3.43
CA LEU A 231 -8.95 -12.50 -3.81
C LEU A 231 -9.70 -13.82 -3.61
N ASP A 232 -10.66 -13.82 -2.73
CA ASP A 232 -11.64 -14.90 -2.62
C ASP A 232 -12.51 -14.91 -3.90
N LYS A 233 -12.67 -16.08 -4.51
CA LYS A 233 -13.37 -16.21 -5.80
C LYS A 233 -14.90 -16.18 -5.66
N ASP A 234 -15.41 -16.57 -4.49
CA ASP A 234 -16.83 -16.70 -4.26
C ASP A 234 -17.43 -15.38 -3.76
N THR A 235 -16.71 -14.70 -2.86
CA THR A 235 -17.13 -13.42 -2.27
C THR A 235 -16.52 -12.19 -2.94
N CYS A 236 -15.52 -12.39 -3.80
CA CYS A 236 -14.74 -11.29 -4.42
C CYS A 236 -14.12 -10.30 -3.42
N VAL A 237 -13.92 -10.73 -2.17
CA VAL A 237 -13.28 -9.96 -1.09
C VAL A 237 -11.78 -10.21 -1.12
N TRP A 238 -11.01 -9.16 -0.82
CA TRP A 238 -9.57 -9.24 -0.67
C TRP A 238 -9.18 -9.55 0.76
N ASN A 239 -8.64 -10.75 0.98
CA ASN A 239 -8.15 -11.19 2.28
C ASN A 239 -6.67 -10.88 2.47
N LEU A 240 -6.29 -10.46 3.68
CA LEU A 240 -4.90 -10.21 4.05
C LEU A 240 -4.12 -11.52 4.13
N ILE A 241 -2.95 -11.57 3.48
CA ILE A 241 -1.96 -12.64 3.64
C ILE A 241 -0.82 -12.19 4.54
N SER A 242 -0.25 -11.04 4.24
CA SER A 242 0.85 -10.45 5.00
C SER A 242 0.91 -8.94 4.83
N ASP A 243 1.48 -8.26 5.81
CA ASP A 243 1.69 -6.82 5.81
C ASP A 243 3.13 -6.51 6.24
N SER A 244 3.77 -5.62 5.52
CA SER A 244 5.16 -5.21 5.78
C SER A 244 5.38 -4.44 7.09
N LEU A 245 4.31 -3.94 7.73
CA LEU A 245 4.42 -3.31 9.05
C LEU A 245 4.53 -4.37 10.15
N THR A 246 3.85 -5.51 9.99
CA THR A 246 3.93 -6.65 10.90
C THR A 246 5.04 -7.62 10.50
N MET A 247 5.35 -7.69 9.19
CA MET A 247 6.40 -8.53 8.60
C MET A 247 7.32 -7.67 7.72
N PRO A 248 8.22 -6.86 8.30
CA PRO A 248 9.07 -5.90 7.56
C PRO A 248 9.92 -6.52 6.45
N GLU A 249 10.23 -7.82 6.53
CA GLU A 249 10.96 -8.56 5.49
C GLU A 249 10.24 -8.57 4.14
N THR A 250 8.92 -8.39 4.10
CA THR A 250 8.14 -8.30 2.84
C THR A 250 8.44 -7.02 2.04
N MET A 251 9.09 -6.02 2.66
CA MET A 251 9.57 -4.81 1.97
C MET A 251 10.85 -5.06 1.17
N LEU A 252 11.55 -6.13 1.47
CA LEU A 252 12.79 -6.48 0.79
C LEU A 252 12.51 -7.11 -0.58
N PRO A 253 13.41 -6.92 -1.59
CA PRO A 253 13.42 -7.77 -2.77
C PRO A 253 13.59 -9.25 -2.39
N ASP A 254 13.07 -10.15 -3.23
CA ASP A 254 13.09 -11.59 -2.97
C ASP A 254 14.47 -12.12 -2.58
N GLU A 255 15.54 -11.62 -3.23
CA GLU A 255 16.92 -11.98 -2.92
C GLU A 255 17.31 -11.57 -1.50
N MET A 256 16.86 -10.40 -1.03
CA MET A 256 17.17 -9.89 0.30
C MET A 256 16.32 -10.56 1.36
N ALA A 257 15.03 -10.79 1.07
CA ALA A 257 14.14 -11.56 1.94
C ALA A 257 14.66 -12.99 2.13
N TYR A 258 15.18 -13.62 1.06
CA TYR A 258 15.84 -14.92 1.16
C TYR A 258 17.10 -14.85 2.03
N VAL A 259 18.00 -13.87 1.83
CA VAL A 259 19.22 -13.72 2.63
C VAL A 259 18.88 -13.56 4.12
N PHE A 260 17.86 -12.75 4.45
CA PHE A 260 17.36 -12.64 5.82
C PHE A 260 16.90 -13.99 6.37
N GLY A 261 15.96 -14.67 5.72
CA GLY A 261 15.42 -15.94 6.18
C GLY A 261 16.45 -17.08 6.23
N PHE A 262 17.43 -17.09 5.30
CA PHE A 262 18.51 -18.05 5.25
C PHE A 262 19.44 -17.92 6.46
N VAL A 263 19.86 -16.70 6.81
CA VAL A 263 20.77 -16.46 7.93
C VAL A 263 20.04 -16.63 9.27
N TRP A 264 18.80 -16.16 9.36
CA TRP A 264 17.96 -16.34 10.56
C TRP A 264 17.75 -17.82 10.93
N ARG A 265 17.59 -18.71 9.92
CA ARG A 265 17.41 -20.17 10.12
C ARG A 265 18.73 -20.93 10.23
N SER A 266 19.87 -20.31 9.98
CA SER A 266 21.15 -20.99 10.04
C SER A 266 21.51 -21.40 11.48
N LYS A 267 22.25 -22.50 11.65
CA LYS A 267 22.54 -23.10 12.96
C LYS A 267 23.18 -22.15 13.98
N ASN A 268 23.92 -21.14 13.50
CA ASN A 268 24.61 -20.15 14.33
C ASN A 268 24.13 -18.72 14.04
N ASN A 269 23.00 -18.54 13.36
CA ASN A 269 22.53 -17.26 12.86
C ASN A 269 23.62 -16.52 12.03
N GLU A 270 24.46 -17.28 11.35
CA GLU A 270 25.60 -16.77 10.60
C GLU A 270 25.81 -17.54 9.29
N PHE A 271 26.19 -16.81 8.25
CA PHE A 271 26.76 -17.35 7.02
C PHE A 271 28.17 -16.79 6.83
N VAL A 272 29.13 -17.67 6.56
CA VAL A 272 30.53 -17.31 6.22
C VAL A 272 30.87 -18.01 4.91
N GLY A 273 31.12 -17.24 3.87
CA GLY A 273 31.45 -17.79 2.53
C GLY A 273 31.79 -16.68 1.54
N THR A 274 32.01 -17.05 0.29
CA THR A 274 32.21 -16.07 -0.79
C THR A 274 30.91 -15.47 -1.26
N ASN A 275 30.96 -14.30 -1.93
CA ASN A 275 29.75 -13.74 -2.57
C ASN A 275 29.19 -14.69 -3.65
N THR A 276 30.03 -15.54 -4.26
CA THR A 276 29.61 -16.54 -5.25
C THR A 276 28.77 -17.63 -4.60
N GLU A 277 29.23 -18.18 -3.47
CA GLU A 277 28.49 -19.18 -2.70
C GLU A 277 27.14 -18.63 -2.20
N LEU A 278 27.12 -17.40 -1.64
CA LEU A 278 25.87 -16.77 -1.24
C LEU A 278 24.91 -16.60 -2.42
N ALA A 279 25.41 -16.14 -3.57
CA ALA A 279 24.61 -15.99 -4.78
C ALA A 279 24.08 -17.33 -5.33
N GLN A 280 24.84 -18.41 -5.19
CA GLN A 280 24.39 -19.77 -5.54
C GLN A 280 23.23 -20.25 -4.65
N HIS A 281 23.30 -20.00 -3.34
CA HIS A 281 22.19 -20.28 -2.42
C HIS A 281 20.92 -19.53 -2.82
N VAL A 282 21.04 -18.22 -3.08
CA VAL A 282 19.90 -17.39 -3.52
C VAL A 282 19.36 -17.88 -4.87
N SER A 283 20.23 -18.17 -5.84
CA SER A 283 19.83 -18.65 -7.17
C SER A 283 19.07 -19.97 -7.09
N SER A 284 19.57 -20.92 -6.30
CA SER A 284 18.96 -22.24 -6.14
C SER A 284 17.57 -22.14 -5.51
N ALA A 285 17.40 -21.26 -4.53
CA ALA A 285 16.15 -21.10 -3.84
C ALA A 285 15.07 -20.37 -4.68
N LEU A 286 15.49 -19.35 -5.43
CA LEU A 286 14.56 -18.53 -6.23
C LEU A 286 14.35 -19.07 -7.66
N GLY A 287 15.04 -20.13 -8.04
CA GLY A 287 14.94 -20.69 -9.40
C GLY A 287 15.38 -19.74 -10.52
N LYS A 288 16.18 -18.72 -10.20
CA LYS A 288 16.69 -17.72 -11.15
C LYS A 288 18.18 -17.46 -10.96
N GLU A 289 18.89 -17.14 -12.04
CA GLU A 289 20.32 -16.82 -11.97
C GLU A 289 20.54 -15.48 -11.25
N VAL A 290 21.33 -15.48 -10.17
CA VAL A 290 21.69 -14.29 -9.38
C VAL A 290 23.18 -14.03 -9.49
N ASN A 291 23.55 -12.88 -10.06
CA ASN A 291 24.95 -12.49 -10.22
C ASN A 291 25.55 -12.09 -8.86
N PRO A 292 26.71 -12.65 -8.45
CA PRO A 292 27.35 -12.35 -7.16
C PRO A 292 27.66 -10.88 -6.93
N LYS A 293 28.06 -10.14 -7.98
CA LYS A 293 28.33 -8.70 -7.91
C LYS A 293 27.01 -7.92 -7.72
N GLY A 294 25.96 -8.32 -8.44
CA GLY A 294 24.61 -7.74 -8.33
C GLY A 294 24.02 -7.94 -6.94
N LEU A 295 24.13 -9.17 -6.39
CA LEU A 295 23.69 -9.49 -5.04
C LEU A 295 24.40 -8.61 -3.99
N LYS A 296 25.71 -8.47 -4.09
CA LYS A 296 26.47 -7.59 -3.18
C LYS A 296 26.05 -6.12 -3.28
N GLN A 297 25.80 -5.62 -4.48
CA GLN A 297 25.30 -4.26 -4.69
C GLN A 297 23.91 -4.09 -4.07
N MET A 298 23.05 -5.07 -4.20
CA MET A 298 21.73 -5.09 -3.62
C MET A 298 21.79 -5.13 -2.08
N MET A 299 22.62 -5.99 -1.48
CA MET A 299 22.86 -6.00 -0.03
C MET A 299 23.32 -4.64 0.48
N ASN A 300 24.25 -3.97 -0.21
CA ASN A 300 24.68 -2.62 0.17
C ASN A 300 23.56 -1.57 0.03
N ARG A 301 22.72 -1.68 -0.99
CA ARG A 301 21.57 -0.78 -1.22
C ARG A 301 20.51 -0.91 -0.13
N TYR A 302 20.26 -2.13 0.33
CA TYR A 302 19.25 -2.45 1.35
C TYR A 302 19.87 -2.64 2.74
N ARG A 303 21.10 -2.12 2.96
CA ARG A 303 21.85 -2.31 4.22
C ARG A 303 21.04 -1.89 5.44
N TYR A 304 20.47 -0.69 5.43
CA TYR A 304 19.73 -0.17 6.58
C TYR A 304 18.49 -1.02 6.89
N GLN A 305 17.73 -1.41 5.88
CA GLN A 305 16.56 -2.28 6.05
C GLN A 305 16.95 -3.66 6.59
N LEU A 306 18.08 -4.21 6.14
CA LEU A 306 18.60 -5.47 6.68
C LEU A 306 19.08 -5.31 8.12
N GLU A 307 19.75 -4.22 8.46
CA GLU A 307 20.21 -3.89 9.82
C GLU A 307 19.02 -3.67 10.77
N ASP A 308 17.93 -3.02 10.33
CA ASP A 308 16.68 -2.85 11.08
C ASP A 308 16.02 -4.19 11.40
N LEU A 309 16.15 -5.17 10.50
CA LEU A 309 15.70 -6.55 10.69
C LEU A 309 16.71 -7.41 11.49
N GLY A 310 17.80 -6.84 11.97
CA GLY A 310 18.85 -7.54 12.70
C GLY A 310 19.87 -8.27 11.84
N VAL A 311 19.89 -8.07 10.50
CA VAL A 311 20.87 -8.69 9.62
C VAL A 311 22.03 -7.74 9.33
N PHE A 312 23.21 -8.10 9.82
CA PHE A 312 24.46 -7.36 9.64
C PHE A 312 25.38 -8.12 8.71
N PHE A 313 26.14 -7.42 7.85
CA PHE A 313 27.11 -8.07 6.98
C PHE A 313 28.39 -7.25 6.81
N GLU A 314 29.48 -7.94 6.71
CA GLU A 314 30.81 -7.39 6.49
C GLU A 314 31.61 -8.21 5.47
N SER A 315 32.50 -7.56 4.74
CA SER A 315 33.45 -8.26 3.85
C SER A 315 34.81 -8.35 4.52
N LYS A 316 35.34 -9.57 4.62
CA LYS A 316 36.67 -9.86 5.20
C LYS A 316 37.61 -10.43 4.16
N ARG A 317 38.92 -10.41 4.45
CA ARG A 317 39.97 -11.08 3.67
C ARG A 317 40.77 -11.98 4.59
N SER A 318 40.99 -13.22 4.14
CA SER A 318 41.88 -14.16 4.78
C SER A 318 42.59 -14.95 3.70
N ASN A 319 43.92 -15.14 3.82
CA ASN A 319 44.74 -15.87 2.87
C ASN A 319 44.55 -15.45 1.40
N GLY A 320 44.39 -14.15 1.15
CA GLY A 320 44.22 -13.63 -0.21
C GLY A 320 42.78 -13.73 -0.77
N GLN A 321 41.90 -14.52 -0.16
CA GLN A 321 40.50 -14.64 -0.56
C GLN A 321 39.59 -13.63 0.16
N LYS A 322 38.62 -13.12 -0.60
CA LYS A 322 37.54 -12.28 -0.05
C LYS A 322 36.34 -13.14 0.29
N TYR A 323 35.81 -13.00 1.50
CA TYR A 323 34.58 -13.64 1.93
C TYR A 323 33.65 -12.61 2.58
N VAL A 324 32.37 -12.93 2.64
CA VAL A 324 31.33 -12.16 3.33
C VAL A 324 30.90 -12.94 4.55
N VAL A 325 30.74 -12.21 5.66
CA VAL A 325 30.11 -12.72 6.88
C VAL A 325 28.77 -12.02 6.98
N VAL A 326 27.69 -12.78 7.06
CA VAL A 326 26.33 -12.27 7.27
C VAL A 326 25.83 -12.86 8.59
N ARG A 327 25.37 -12.02 9.51
CA ARG A 327 24.92 -12.42 10.85
C ARG A 327 23.54 -11.89 11.12
N TYR A 328 22.74 -12.69 11.79
CA TYR A 328 21.48 -12.26 12.39
C TYR A 328 21.66 -12.04 13.89
N VAL A 329 21.28 -10.87 14.36
CA VAL A 329 21.25 -10.49 15.77
C VAL A 329 19.81 -10.02 16.05
N PRO A 330 19.04 -10.69 16.92
CA PRO A 330 17.69 -10.27 17.21
C PRO A 330 17.67 -8.80 17.69
N PRO A 331 16.72 -7.98 17.24
CA PRO A 331 16.52 -6.64 17.76
C PRO A 331 16.31 -6.71 19.29
N ALA A 332 16.90 -5.79 20.05
CA ALA A 332 16.68 -5.72 21.50
C ALA A 332 15.21 -5.42 21.78
N ASP A 333 14.59 -6.17 22.69
CA ASP A 333 13.17 -6.07 23.08
C ASP A 333 12.73 -4.62 23.32
N GLY A 334 11.90 -4.08 22.39
CA GLY A 334 11.38 -2.73 22.49
C GLY A 334 10.43 -2.33 21.35
N ALA A 335 10.37 -3.09 20.26
CA ALA A 335 9.50 -2.78 19.13
C ALA A 335 9.10 -4.07 18.36
N SER A 336 8.26 -4.87 18.95
CA SER A 336 7.17 -5.63 18.34
C SER A 336 6.72 -6.73 19.28
N SER A 337 5.45 -6.72 19.65
CA SER A 337 4.75 -7.87 20.19
C SER A 337 4.62 -8.93 19.07
N ALA A 338 5.63 -9.73 18.86
CA ALA A 338 5.50 -10.94 18.06
C ALA A 338 5.10 -12.07 19.01
N SER A 339 3.83 -12.48 18.90
CA SER A 339 3.28 -13.66 19.52
C SER A 339 4.01 -14.92 19.04
N SER A 340 4.27 -15.79 20.03
CA SER A 340 4.58 -17.22 20.00
C SER A 340 4.90 -17.95 18.68
N ASP A 341 5.91 -18.78 18.72
CA ASP A 341 6.48 -19.73 17.75
C ASP A 341 5.51 -20.53 16.83
N SER A 342 4.20 -20.39 17.00
CA SER A 342 3.20 -21.16 16.25
C SER A 342 2.79 -20.54 14.91
N ASP A 343 3.00 -19.23 14.69
CA ASP A 343 2.52 -18.54 13.47
C ASP A 343 3.54 -18.53 12.31
N TYR A 344 4.79 -18.84 12.61
CA TYR A 344 5.85 -18.87 11.56
C TYR A 344 5.88 -20.15 10.72
N SER A 345 5.16 -21.21 11.12
CA SER A 345 5.12 -22.47 10.35
C SER A 345 4.30 -22.35 9.06
N ALA A 346 3.33 -21.44 9.01
CA ALA A 346 2.46 -21.27 7.84
C ALA A 346 3.12 -20.58 6.64
N LEU A 347 4.21 -19.82 6.88
CA LEU A 347 4.98 -19.14 5.82
C LEU A 347 5.98 -20.07 5.10
N THR A 348 6.23 -21.27 5.66
CA THR A 348 7.20 -22.22 5.13
C THR A 348 6.67 -23.05 3.97
N ASP A 349 5.35 -23.14 3.78
CA ASP A 349 4.72 -23.97 2.75
C ASP A 349 4.66 -23.31 1.37
N SER A 350 4.95 -22.02 1.26
CA SER A 350 4.92 -21.29 -0.02
C SER A 350 6.29 -21.11 -0.70
N VAL A 351 7.39 -21.50 -0.03
CA VAL A 351 8.73 -21.56 -0.64
C VAL A 351 9.14 -23.04 -0.67
N PRO A 352 9.45 -23.64 -1.81
CA PRO A 352 9.81 -25.05 -1.88
C PRO A 352 11.04 -25.33 -1.00
N PHE A 353 10.82 -26.15 0.02
CA PHE A 353 11.85 -26.66 0.92
C PHE A 353 12.74 -27.63 0.13
N VAL A 354 14.00 -27.26 -0.12
CA VAL A 354 15.05 -28.20 -0.54
C VAL A 354 15.87 -28.55 0.70
N PRO A 355 15.80 -29.79 1.20
CA PRO A 355 16.60 -30.19 2.36
C PRO A 355 18.09 -30.11 2.02
N CYS A 356 18.88 -29.43 2.86
CA CYS A 356 20.33 -29.52 2.83
C CYS A 356 20.76 -30.97 3.09
N VAL A 357 21.32 -31.62 2.08
CA VAL A 357 22.06 -32.87 2.25
C VAL A 357 23.37 -32.53 2.99
N PRO A 358 23.68 -33.15 4.14
CA PRO A 358 24.97 -32.94 4.78
C PRO A 358 26.08 -33.46 3.87
N ALA A 359 27.15 -32.66 3.74
CA ALA A 359 28.35 -33.08 3.05
C ALA A 359 28.84 -34.39 3.67
N GLN A 360 28.92 -35.46 2.87
CA GLN A 360 29.58 -36.69 3.24
C GLN A 360 31.08 -36.38 3.35
N ASP A 361 31.63 -36.66 4.51
CA ASP A 361 33.07 -36.76 4.72
C ASP A 361 33.62 -37.79 3.74
N VAL A 362 34.44 -37.34 2.83
CA VAL A 362 35.26 -38.20 2.01
C VAL A 362 36.58 -38.35 2.75
N GLY A 363 36.79 -39.58 3.27
CA GLY A 363 38.01 -40.03 3.88
C GLY A 363 39.17 -40.18 2.86
#